data_4f5d21a66200b60cc1d67c5242d6a8d7
#
_entry.id   4f5d21a66200b60cc1d67c5242d6a8d7
#
_cell.length_a   1.000
_cell.length_b   1.000
_cell.length_c   1.000
_cell.angle_alpha   90.00
_cell.angle_beta   90.00
_cell.angle_gamma   90.00
#
_symmetry.space_group_name_H-M   'P 1'
#
loop_
_entity.id
_entity.type
_entity.pdbx_description
1 polymer ?
#
loop_
_entity_poly.entity_id
_entity_poly.type
_entity_poly.pdbx_seq_one_letter_code
_entity_poly.pdbx_strand_id
1 'polypeptide(L)'
;MGQIILCETKEAERTYEFTSFHQTISTYEELCFCIREHFLFFVEEGISKELLQWIANDLEIRDLEQEWAKLSTPREKFQKLISCRNYFLPQEISILMKKYDRYERMTDSERKVRLGDEYLKQKRYEKALKQYRMSDTREEDGRTLYNMAVCYAHQWDFETAKGLFFKSYQLTKRKRALEAYFSILMFQGEFASVKIMAGTDYPAFMKKWETWKQQWKQHSLEQKKTENNQYKKQKLKQWKREYRKEME
;
A
#
# COMPACT_ATOMS: atom_id res chain seq x y z
N MET A 1 19.61 -12.19 -8.69
CA MET A 1 20.82 -11.61 -8.10
C MET A 1 20.52 -10.18 -7.72
N GLY A 2 20.63 -9.82 -6.45
CA GLY A 2 20.48 -8.44 -6.01
C GLY A 2 21.68 -7.63 -6.46
N GLN A 3 21.43 -6.50 -7.13
CA GLN A 3 22.49 -5.57 -7.49
C GLN A 3 22.84 -4.77 -6.25
N ILE A 4 24.10 -4.73 -5.85
CA ILE A 4 24.56 -3.86 -4.76
C ILE A 4 24.53 -2.43 -5.31
N ILE A 5 23.66 -1.59 -4.77
CA ILE A 5 23.62 -0.16 -5.07
C ILE A 5 24.57 0.50 -4.07
N LEU A 6 25.69 1.01 -4.55
CA LEU A 6 26.56 1.86 -3.74
C LEU A 6 25.94 3.25 -3.71
N CYS A 7 25.74 3.82 -2.51
CA CYS A 7 25.33 5.20 -2.37
C CYS A 7 26.50 6.10 -2.82
N GLU A 8 26.31 6.82 -3.93
CA GLU A 8 27.29 7.76 -4.49
C GLU A 8 27.04 9.19 -4.03
N THR A 9 25.84 9.45 -3.47
CA THR A 9 25.46 10.79 -3.02
C THR A 9 25.71 10.96 -1.54
N LYS A 10 25.88 12.23 -1.14
CA LYS A 10 26.03 12.60 0.27
C LYS A 10 24.77 12.22 1.06
N GLU A 11 24.96 11.72 2.27
CA GLU A 11 23.88 11.58 3.23
C GLU A 11 23.52 12.96 3.82
N ALA A 12 22.25 13.31 3.79
CA ALA A 12 21.76 14.57 4.32
C ALA A 12 21.80 14.58 5.85
N GLU A 13 22.22 15.70 6.46
CA GLU A 13 22.15 15.89 7.90
C GLU A 13 20.69 15.98 8.39
N ARG A 14 19.83 16.60 7.58
CA ARG A 14 18.39 16.68 7.82
C ARG A 14 17.63 15.77 6.87
N THR A 15 16.88 14.82 7.42
CA THR A 15 16.05 13.90 6.65
C THR A 15 14.81 14.59 6.07
N TYR A 16 14.30 14.07 4.96
CA TYR A 16 13.02 14.46 4.37
C TYR A 16 11.98 13.37 4.61
N GLU A 17 10.74 13.74 5.01
CA GLU A 17 9.64 12.80 5.24
C GLU A 17 8.52 13.00 4.23
N PHE A 18 8.14 11.91 3.54
CA PHE A 18 6.94 11.87 2.72
C PHE A 18 5.69 11.63 3.57
N THR A 19 4.73 12.56 3.51
CA THR A 19 3.52 12.49 4.35
C THR A 19 2.52 11.44 3.88
N SER A 20 2.45 11.17 2.58
CA SER A 20 1.47 10.25 1.97
C SER A 20 1.73 8.80 2.36
N PHE A 21 2.99 8.36 2.40
CA PHE A 21 3.39 6.98 2.70
C PHE A 21 4.31 6.81 3.92
N HIS A 22 4.59 7.91 4.66
CA HIS A 22 5.38 7.92 5.92
C HIS A 22 6.76 7.27 5.76
N GLN A 23 7.46 7.68 4.73
CA GLN A 23 8.83 7.26 4.50
C GLN A 23 9.77 8.43 4.73
N THR A 24 10.78 8.22 5.57
CA THR A 24 11.86 9.17 5.80
C THR A 24 13.07 8.77 4.95
N ILE A 25 13.69 9.74 4.30
CA ILE A 25 14.85 9.53 3.43
C ILE A 25 15.98 10.48 3.82
N SER A 26 17.23 10.03 3.62
CA SER A 26 18.47 10.77 3.89
C SER A 26 19.41 10.87 2.68
N THR A 27 19.13 10.11 1.61
CA THR A 27 19.96 10.08 0.40
C THR A 27 19.12 10.20 -0.87
N TYR A 28 19.78 10.54 -1.97
CA TYR A 28 19.13 10.56 -3.28
C TYR A 28 18.74 9.16 -3.75
N GLU A 29 19.50 8.15 -3.39
CA GLU A 29 19.20 6.75 -3.72
C GLU A 29 17.93 6.28 -3.02
N GLU A 30 17.71 6.69 -1.76
CA GLU A 30 16.47 6.42 -1.04
C GLU A 30 15.28 7.14 -1.66
N LEU A 31 15.47 8.39 -2.14
CA LEU A 31 14.45 9.09 -2.93
C LEU A 31 14.08 8.31 -4.18
N CYS A 32 15.08 7.86 -4.95
CA CYS A 32 14.85 7.06 -6.15
C CYS A 32 14.16 5.72 -5.85
N PHE A 33 14.54 5.06 -4.75
CA PHE A 33 13.86 3.87 -4.27
C PHE A 33 12.39 4.16 -3.95
N CYS A 34 12.09 5.24 -3.23
CA CYS A 34 10.73 5.67 -2.93
C CYS A 34 9.92 5.96 -4.20
N ILE A 35 10.51 6.64 -5.18
CA ILE A 35 9.87 6.90 -6.48
C ILE A 35 9.51 5.57 -7.18
N ARG A 36 10.38 4.57 -7.14
CA ARG A 36 10.13 3.26 -7.78
C ARG A 36 9.04 2.48 -7.07
N GLU A 37 9.12 2.36 -5.74
CA GLU A 37 8.22 1.51 -4.95
C GLU A 37 6.87 2.18 -4.67
N HIS A 38 6.87 3.51 -4.48
CA HIS A 38 5.68 4.29 -4.11
C HIS A 38 5.26 5.28 -5.21
N PHE A 39 5.47 4.91 -6.47
CA PHE A 39 5.28 5.77 -7.63
C PHE A 39 3.99 6.59 -7.62
N LEU A 40 2.83 5.95 -7.37
CA LEU A 40 1.55 6.66 -7.40
C LEU A 40 1.42 7.71 -6.29
N PHE A 41 1.87 7.39 -5.09
CA PHE A 41 1.88 8.35 -3.99
C PHE A 41 2.80 9.51 -4.27
N PHE A 42 4.00 9.23 -4.80
CA PHE A 42 4.98 10.25 -5.14
C PHE A 42 4.45 11.22 -6.20
N VAL A 43 3.85 10.70 -7.27
CA VAL A 43 3.34 11.56 -8.36
C VAL A 43 2.10 12.34 -7.91
N GLU A 44 1.25 11.77 -7.05
CA GLU A 44 0.07 12.45 -6.51
C GLU A 44 0.44 13.54 -5.49
N GLU A 45 1.45 13.32 -4.64
CA GLU A 45 1.99 14.33 -3.72
C GLU A 45 2.70 15.44 -4.49
N GLY A 46 3.30 15.06 -5.62
CA GLY A 46 4.04 15.97 -6.47
C GLY A 46 5.43 16.29 -5.91
N ILE A 47 6.17 17.12 -6.68
CA ILE A 47 7.50 17.57 -6.30
C ILE A 47 7.37 18.95 -5.65
N SER A 48 7.36 18.93 -4.31
CA SER A 48 7.20 20.16 -3.53
C SER A 48 8.45 21.07 -3.57
N LYS A 49 8.27 22.33 -3.22
CA LYS A 49 9.41 23.26 -3.07
C LYS A 49 10.35 22.80 -1.94
N GLU A 50 9.79 22.27 -0.88
CA GLU A 50 10.54 21.75 0.27
C GLU A 50 11.42 20.57 -0.13
N LEU A 51 10.90 19.64 -0.95
CA LEU A 51 11.68 18.52 -1.48
C LEU A 51 12.85 19.03 -2.35
N LEU A 52 12.60 20.00 -3.23
CA LEU A 52 13.65 20.57 -4.08
C LEU A 52 14.73 21.28 -3.26
N GLN A 53 14.34 22.07 -2.25
CA GLN A 53 15.26 22.74 -1.35
C GLN A 53 16.10 21.73 -0.55
N TRP A 54 15.48 20.65 -0.09
CA TRP A 54 16.19 19.57 0.58
C TRP A 54 17.21 18.91 -0.35
N ILE A 55 16.85 18.61 -1.60
CA ILE A 55 17.77 18.04 -2.60
C ILE A 55 18.94 19.00 -2.88
N ALA A 56 18.66 20.30 -3.01
CA ALA A 56 19.69 21.31 -3.34
C ALA A 56 20.64 21.60 -2.18
N ASN A 57 20.11 21.73 -0.96
CA ASN A 57 20.86 22.19 0.20
C ASN A 57 21.43 21.04 1.04
N ASP A 58 20.60 20.03 1.36
CA ASP A 58 20.99 18.95 2.25
C ASP A 58 21.74 17.83 1.50
N LEU A 59 21.36 17.52 0.25
CA LEU A 59 22.09 16.58 -0.62
C LEU A 59 23.16 17.26 -1.49
N GLU A 60 23.26 18.60 -1.49
CA GLU A 60 24.21 19.40 -2.27
C GLU A 60 24.06 19.22 -3.80
N ILE A 61 22.85 18.84 -4.30
CA ILE A 61 22.56 18.68 -5.72
C ILE A 61 22.01 20.00 -6.31
N ARG A 62 22.84 21.04 -6.35
CA ARG A 62 22.45 22.41 -6.74
C ARG A 62 22.18 22.55 -8.24
N ASP A 63 22.78 21.73 -9.08
CA ASP A 63 22.55 21.70 -10.53
C ASP A 63 21.09 21.40 -10.87
N LEU A 64 20.42 20.56 -10.07
CA LEU A 64 19.00 20.26 -10.27
C LEU A 64 18.13 21.52 -10.10
N GLU A 65 18.36 22.32 -9.07
CA GLU A 65 17.57 23.53 -8.80
C GLU A 65 17.72 24.56 -9.92
N GLN A 66 18.96 24.76 -10.42
CA GLN A 66 19.24 25.70 -11.51
C GLN A 66 18.54 25.33 -12.82
N GLU A 67 18.49 24.04 -13.13
CA GLU A 67 17.82 23.54 -14.33
C GLU A 67 16.31 23.48 -14.15
N TRP A 68 15.82 23.29 -12.92
CA TRP A 68 14.40 23.18 -12.62
C TRP A 68 13.57 24.39 -13.04
N ALA A 69 14.14 25.59 -12.87
CA ALA A 69 13.50 26.85 -13.26
C ALA A 69 13.29 26.96 -14.78
N LYS A 70 14.07 26.24 -15.58
CA LYS A 70 13.98 26.22 -17.04
C LYS A 70 12.95 25.25 -17.58
N LEU A 71 12.48 24.31 -16.73
CA LEU A 71 11.54 23.26 -17.13
C LEU A 71 10.10 23.74 -16.97
N SER A 72 9.32 23.63 -18.05
CA SER A 72 7.97 24.16 -18.11
C SER A 72 6.90 23.13 -17.66
N THR A 73 7.12 21.86 -17.90
CA THR A 73 6.11 20.82 -17.65
C THR A 73 6.44 19.94 -16.44
N PRO A 74 5.41 19.45 -15.71
CA PRO A 74 5.61 18.47 -14.64
C PRO A 74 6.32 17.21 -15.12
N ARG A 75 6.06 16.79 -16.36
CA ARG A 75 6.69 15.63 -16.99
C ARG A 75 8.20 15.81 -17.16
N GLU A 76 8.64 16.97 -17.66
CA GLU A 76 10.08 17.28 -17.79
C GLU A 76 10.75 17.34 -16.41
N LYS A 77 10.07 17.92 -15.43
CA LYS A 77 10.53 17.99 -14.04
C LYS A 77 10.72 16.60 -13.44
N PHE A 78 9.74 15.72 -13.60
CA PHE A 78 9.85 14.34 -13.16
C PHE A 78 10.99 13.59 -13.85
N GLN A 79 11.11 13.73 -15.18
CA GLN A 79 12.20 13.12 -15.95
C GLN A 79 13.57 13.61 -15.46
N LYS A 80 13.72 14.93 -15.25
CA LYS A 80 14.97 15.50 -14.75
C LYS A 80 15.32 14.99 -13.36
N LEU A 81 14.34 14.90 -12.47
CA LEU A 81 14.56 14.38 -11.13
C LEU A 81 15.10 12.95 -11.14
N ILE A 82 14.52 12.04 -11.92
CA ILE A 82 14.94 10.63 -11.94
C ILE A 82 16.22 10.39 -12.76
N SER A 83 16.70 11.37 -13.53
CA SER A 83 17.89 11.26 -14.38
C SER A 83 19.06 12.13 -13.92
N CYS A 84 18.92 12.91 -12.84
CA CYS A 84 19.97 13.86 -12.43
C CYS A 84 21.21 13.18 -11.83
N ARG A 85 21.11 11.92 -11.46
CA ARG A 85 22.22 11.05 -11.03
C ARG A 85 22.02 9.65 -11.66
N ASN A 86 23.07 8.84 -11.69
CA ASN A 86 23.10 7.55 -12.38
C ASN A 86 22.47 6.40 -11.58
N TYR A 87 21.43 6.68 -10.77
CA TYR A 87 20.75 5.63 -10.01
C TYR A 87 19.95 4.69 -10.90
N PHE A 88 19.15 5.26 -11.82
CA PHE A 88 18.34 4.48 -12.74
C PHE A 88 19.07 4.23 -14.07
N LEU A 89 19.00 3.00 -14.55
CA LEU A 89 19.42 2.69 -15.91
C LEU A 89 18.49 3.36 -16.94
N PRO A 90 18.96 3.66 -18.17
CA PRO A 90 18.13 4.28 -19.21
C PRO A 90 16.82 3.52 -19.48
N GLN A 91 16.84 2.20 -19.36
CA GLN A 91 15.65 1.34 -19.51
C GLN A 91 14.65 1.56 -18.36
N GLU A 92 15.13 1.69 -17.12
CA GLU A 92 14.29 1.95 -15.95
C GLU A 92 13.65 3.34 -16.02
N ILE A 93 14.42 4.35 -16.44
CA ILE A 93 13.90 5.70 -16.71
C ILE A 93 12.77 5.61 -17.75
N SER A 94 12.97 4.89 -18.85
CA SER A 94 11.93 4.70 -19.88
C SER A 94 10.66 4.05 -19.30
N ILE A 95 10.80 3.07 -18.41
CA ILE A 95 9.66 2.41 -17.74
C ILE A 95 8.94 3.40 -16.82
N LEU A 96 9.66 4.18 -16.03
CA LEU A 96 9.09 5.18 -15.13
C LEU A 96 8.36 6.28 -15.91
N MET A 97 8.94 6.75 -17.01
CA MET A 97 8.31 7.75 -17.89
C MET A 97 7.01 7.21 -18.52
N LYS A 98 6.99 5.96 -18.97
CA LYS A 98 5.76 5.31 -19.46
C LYS A 98 4.69 5.18 -18.37
N LYS A 99 5.08 4.92 -17.10
CA LYS A 99 4.16 4.92 -15.96
C LYS A 99 3.60 6.33 -15.72
N TYR A 100 4.46 7.36 -15.81
CA TYR A 100 4.08 8.76 -15.66
C TYR A 100 3.10 9.20 -16.75
N ASP A 101 3.39 8.93 -18.01
CA ASP A 101 2.52 9.24 -19.14
C ASP A 101 1.15 8.54 -19.03
N ARG A 102 1.12 7.31 -18.49
CA ARG A 102 -0.15 6.61 -18.21
C ARG A 102 -0.92 7.29 -17.09
N TYR A 103 -0.24 7.70 -16.00
CA TYR A 103 -0.86 8.40 -14.89
C TYR A 103 -1.48 9.73 -15.36
N GLU A 104 -0.79 10.51 -16.17
CA GLU A 104 -1.31 11.78 -16.69
C GLU A 104 -2.57 11.63 -17.55
N ARG A 105 -2.69 10.52 -18.28
CA ARG A 105 -3.87 10.22 -19.09
C ARG A 105 -5.08 9.72 -18.29
N MET A 106 -4.88 9.36 -17.02
CA MET A 106 -5.98 8.89 -16.17
C MET A 106 -6.89 10.07 -15.79
N THR A 107 -8.19 9.79 -15.75
CA THR A 107 -9.16 10.70 -15.14
C THR A 107 -8.89 10.82 -13.63
N ASP A 108 -9.41 11.86 -13.00
CA ASP A 108 -9.31 12.01 -11.53
C ASP A 108 -9.92 10.81 -10.81
N SER A 109 -11.05 10.32 -11.28
CA SER A 109 -11.72 9.14 -10.74
C SER A 109 -10.84 7.88 -10.82
N GLU A 110 -10.19 7.63 -11.97
CA GLU A 110 -9.26 6.50 -12.12
C GLU A 110 -8.04 6.63 -11.19
N ARG A 111 -7.50 7.84 -11.01
CA ARG A 111 -6.40 8.10 -10.07
C ARG A 111 -6.81 7.76 -8.63
N LYS A 112 -8.02 8.19 -8.20
CA LYS A 112 -8.57 7.87 -6.87
C LYS A 112 -8.72 6.36 -6.67
N VAL A 113 -9.24 5.62 -7.65
CA VAL A 113 -9.32 4.15 -7.57
C VAL A 113 -7.94 3.53 -7.43
N ARG A 114 -6.96 3.97 -8.21
CA ARG A 114 -5.57 3.46 -8.13
C ARG A 114 -4.92 3.74 -6.79
N LEU A 115 -5.09 4.95 -6.26
CA LEU A 115 -4.61 5.29 -4.92
C LEU A 115 -5.27 4.44 -3.84
N GLY A 116 -6.57 4.22 -3.95
CA GLY A 116 -7.31 3.31 -3.08
C GLY A 116 -6.73 1.89 -3.12
N ASP A 117 -6.41 1.36 -4.31
CA ASP A 117 -5.77 0.07 -4.49
C ASP A 117 -4.39 -0.01 -3.79
N GLU A 118 -3.57 1.06 -3.89
CA GLU A 118 -2.26 1.11 -3.21
C GLU A 118 -2.40 1.19 -1.68
N TYR A 119 -3.33 2.00 -1.16
CA TYR A 119 -3.63 2.02 0.28
C TYR A 119 -4.15 0.67 0.78
N LEU A 120 -4.98 -0.03 -0.02
CA LEU A 120 -5.47 -1.37 0.32
C LEU A 120 -4.34 -2.39 0.40
N LYS A 121 -3.38 -2.37 -0.53
CA LYS A 121 -2.17 -3.23 -0.47
C LYS A 121 -1.37 -3.00 0.80
N GLN A 122 -1.28 -1.75 1.26
CA GLN A 122 -0.63 -1.37 2.51
C GLN A 122 -1.50 -1.63 3.76
N LYS A 123 -2.69 -2.24 3.62
CA LYS A 123 -3.66 -2.48 4.70
C LYS A 123 -4.14 -1.20 5.41
N ARG A 124 -4.06 -0.07 4.73
CA ARG A 124 -4.53 1.25 5.23
C ARG A 124 -5.98 1.46 4.82
N TYR A 125 -6.87 0.65 5.38
CA TYR A 125 -8.26 0.48 4.95
C TYR A 125 -9.07 1.78 4.94
N GLU A 126 -8.93 2.63 5.96
CA GLU A 126 -9.64 3.93 6.02
C GLU A 126 -9.22 4.86 4.88
N LYS A 127 -7.91 4.96 4.61
CA LYS A 127 -7.40 5.77 3.51
C LYS A 127 -7.84 5.22 2.16
N ALA A 128 -7.85 3.90 2.00
CA ALA A 128 -8.36 3.24 0.81
C ALA A 128 -9.84 3.57 0.58
N LEU A 129 -10.68 3.42 1.61
CA LEU A 129 -12.11 3.78 1.53
C LEU A 129 -12.33 5.25 1.19
N LYS A 130 -11.55 6.16 1.77
CA LYS A 130 -11.62 7.59 1.44
C LYS A 130 -11.41 7.81 -0.06
N GLN A 131 -10.38 7.20 -0.65
CA GLN A 131 -10.09 7.33 -2.08
C GLN A 131 -11.20 6.73 -2.94
N TYR A 132 -11.66 5.51 -2.65
CA TYR A 132 -12.75 4.88 -3.41
C TYR A 132 -14.05 5.69 -3.34
N ARG A 133 -14.39 6.30 -2.19
CA ARG A 133 -15.59 7.15 -2.03
C ARG A 133 -15.51 8.44 -2.84
N MET A 134 -14.30 8.95 -3.10
CA MET A 134 -14.09 10.14 -3.94
C MET A 134 -14.12 9.84 -5.44
N SER A 135 -14.16 8.55 -5.83
CA SER A 135 -14.26 8.14 -7.23
C SER A 135 -15.71 8.11 -7.69
N ASP A 136 -16.01 8.69 -8.85
CA ASP A 136 -17.36 8.69 -9.44
C ASP A 136 -17.77 7.32 -10.00
N THR A 137 -16.79 6.44 -10.31
CA THR A 137 -17.04 5.11 -10.89
C THR A 137 -17.38 4.03 -9.85
N ARG A 138 -17.40 4.38 -8.55
CA ARG A 138 -17.57 3.44 -7.43
C ARG A 138 -18.81 2.54 -7.52
N GLU A 139 -19.92 3.04 -8.11
CA GLU A 139 -21.18 2.30 -8.14
C GLU A 139 -21.30 1.35 -9.33
N GLU A 140 -20.52 1.56 -10.37
CA GLU A 140 -20.55 0.81 -11.62
C GLU A 140 -19.37 -0.15 -11.78
N ASP A 141 -18.25 0.08 -11.04
CA ASP A 141 -17.09 -0.79 -11.07
C ASP A 141 -17.17 -1.85 -9.96
N GLY A 142 -17.56 -3.06 -10.35
CA GLY A 142 -17.63 -4.18 -9.42
C GLY A 142 -16.29 -4.57 -8.77
N ARG A 143 -15.14 -4.20 -9.35
CA ARG A 143 -13.83 -4.39 -8.72
C ARG A 143 -13.63 -3.41 -7.57
N THR A 144 -13.96 -2.14 -7.78
CA THR A 144 -13.90 -1.12 -6.74
C THR A 144 -14.83 -1.47 -5.57
N LEU A 145 -16.08 -1.91 -5.88
CA LEU A 145 -17.00 -2.39 -4.84
C LEU A 145 -16.43 -3.56 -4.04
N TYR A 146 -15.78 -4.53 -4.72
CA TYR A 146 -15.11 -5.63 -4.04
C TYR A 146 -14.03 -5.14 -3.07
N ASN A 147 -13.18 -4.22 -3.51
CA ASN A 147 -12.09 -3.68 -2.71
C ASN A 147 -12.62 -2.84 -1.52
N MET A 148 -13.70 -2.07 -1.72
CA MET A 148 -14.40 -1.39 -0.62
C MET A 148 -14.97 -2.40 0.39
N ALA A 149 -15.60 -3.47 -0.08
CA ALA A 149 -16.12 -4.53 0.79
C ALA A 149 -15.00 -5.17 1.63
N VAL A 150 -13.82 -5.42 1.05
CA VAL A 150 -12.65 -5.90 1.79
C VAL A 150 -12.26 -4.92 2.89
N CYS A 151 -12.24 -3.61 2.60
CA CYS A 151 -11.91 -2.59 3.61
C CYS A 151 -12.92 -2.60 4.77
N TYR A 152 -14.23 -2.65 4.47
CA TYR A 152 -15.27 -2.70 5.50
C TYR A 152 -15.20 -4.00 6.33
N ALA A 153 -14.96 -5.15 5.70
CA ALA A 153 -14.78 -6.41 6.42
C ALA A 153 -13.60 -6.35 7.41
N HIS A 154 -12.51 -5.70 7.03
CA HIS A 154 -11.36 -5.47 7.93
C HIS A 154 -11.65 -4.47 9.06
N GLN A 155 -12.66 -3.62 8.90
CA GLN A 155 -13.16 -2.72 9.95
C GLN A 155 -14.30 -3.34 10.77
N TRP A 156 -14.59 -4.62 10.57
CA TRP A 156 -15.66 -5.39 11.23
C TRP A 156 -17.09 -4.92 10.87
N ASP A 157 -17.23 -4.06 9.86
CA ASP A 157 -18.54 -3.68 9.31
C ASP A 157 -19.00 -4.74 8.29
N PHE A 158 -19.43 -5.89 8.81
CA PHE A 158 -19.84 -7.03 7.98
C PHE A 158 -21.13 -6.79 7.21
N GLU A 159 -22.04 -5.94 7.71
CA GLU A 159 -23.28 -5.66 7.00
C GLU A 159 -23.03 -4.88 5.71
N THR A 160 -22.26 -3.81 5.80
CA THR A 160 -21.86 -3.04 4.61
C THR A 160 -21.01 -3.90 3.66
N ALA A 161 -20.06 -4.66 4.20
CA ALA A 161 -19.20 -5.53 3.40
C ALA A 161 -20.02 -6.58 2.63
N LYS A 162 -20.99 -7.23 3.29
CA LYS A 162 -21.91 -8.22 2.70
C LYS A 162 -22.65 -7.65 1.48
N GLY A 163 -23.25 -6.46 1.67
CA GLY A 163 -23.99 -5.78 0.57
C GLY A 163 -23.10 -5.48 -0.62
N LEU A 164 -21.91 -4.95 -0.38
CA LEU A 164 -20.95 -4.59 -1.43
C LEU A 164 -20.36 -5.81 -2.16
N PHE A 165 -20.05 -6.92 -1.47
CA PHE A 165 -19.61 -8.15 -2.11
C PHE A 165 -20.69 -8.71 -3.02
N PHE A 166 -21.96 -8.69 -2.57
CA PHE A 166 -23.07 -9.17 -3.38
C PHE A 166 -23.30 -8.28 -4.62
N LYS A 167 -23.28 -6.95 -4.47
CA LYS A 167 -23.38 -5.99 -5.60
C LYS A 167 -22.22 -6.19 -6.59
N SER A 168 -20.99 -6.37 -6.08
CA SER A 168 -19.81 -6.69 -6.89
C SER A 168 -20.01 -7.98 -7.71
N TYR A 169 -20.55 -9.03 -7.08
CA TYR A 169 -20.88 -10.27 -7.78
C TYR A 169 -21.96 -10.07 -8.85
N GLN A 170 -23.01 -9.32 -8.56
CA GLN A 170 -24.07 -9.04 -9.52
C GLN A 170 -23.54 -8.38 -10.81
N LEU A 171 -22.57 -7.44 -10.66
CA LEU A 171 -21.97 -6.73 -11.77
C LEU A 171 -20.93 -7.56 -12.53
N THR A 172 -20.08 -8.31 -11.81
CA THR A 172 -18.92 -8.96 -12.45
C THR A 172 -19.10 -10.44 -12.69
N LYS A 173 -20.05 -11.09 -12.02
CA LYS A 173 -20.25 -12.55 -11.98
C LYS A 173 -19.00 -13.33 -11.52
N ARG A 174 -18.04 -12.64 -10.87
CA ARG A 174 -16.80 -13.27 -10.42
C ARG A 174 -17.04 -14.13 -9.16
N LYS A 175 -16.68 -15.41 -9.24
CA LYS A 175 -16.82 -16.38 -8.16
C LYS A 175 -16.19 -15.91 -6.84
N ARG A 176 -15.06 -15.19 -6.91
CA ARG A 176 -14.37 -14.63 -5.75
C ARG A 176 -15.26 -13.68 -4.92
N ALA A 177 -16.07 -12.85 -5.58
CA ALA A 177 -16.96 -11.93 -4.88
C ALA A 177 -18.10 -12.68 -4.18
N LEU A 178 -18.64 -13.74 -4.82
CA LEU A 178 -19.66 -14.62 -4.23
C LEU A 178 -19.09 -15.41 -3.04
N GLU A 179 -17.88 -15.95 -3.16
CA GLU A 179 -17.20 -16.66 -2.07
C GLU A 179 -16.94 -15.74 -0.87
N ALA A 180 -16.56 -14.48 -1.10
CA ALA A 180 -16.39 -13.48 -0.05
C ALA A 180 -17.74 -13.17 0.64
N TYR A 181 -18.81 -13.01 -0.12
CA TYR A 181 -20.16 -12.85 0.40
C TYR A 181 -20.57 -14.03 1.29
N PHE A 182 -20.40 -15.27 0.80
CA PHE A 182 -20.68 -16.47 1.58
C PHE A 182 -19.84 -16.54 2.86
N SER A 183 -18.58 -16.10 2.80
CA SER A 183 -17.72 -16.08 3.98
C SER A 183 -18.27 -15.20 5.09
N ILE A 184 -18.82 -14.03 4.74
CA ILE A 184 -19.48 -13.14 5.71
C ILE A 184 -20.71 -13.84 6.32
N LEU A 185 -21.57 -14.44 5.48
CA LEU A 185 -22.76 -15.19 5.96
C LEU A 185 -22.37 -16.31 6.92
N MET A 186 -21.30 -17.05 6.63
CA MET A 186 -20.77 -18.10 7.51
C MET A 186 -20.30 -17.56 8.86
N PHE A 187 -19.64 -16.37 8.86
CA PHE A 187 -19.25 -15.68 10.10
C PHE A 187 -20.47 -15.25 10.93
N GLN A 188 -21.56 -14.89 10.26
CA GLN A 188 -22.81 -14.49 10.91
C GLN A 188 -23.68 -15.69 11.34
N GLY A 189 -23.25 -16.92 11.03
CA GLY A 189 -24.00 -18.14 11.37
C GLY A 189 -25.12 -18.49 10.39
N GLU A 190 -25.19 -17.83 9.24
CA GLU A 190 -26.22 -18.02 8.21
C GLU A 190 -25.91 -19.24 7.30
N PHE A 191 -25.61 -20.39 7.88
CA PHE A 191 -25.19 -21.61 7.15
C PHE A 191 -26.27 -22.11 6.17
N ALA A 192 -27.54 -22.03 6.56
CA ALA A 192 -28.66 -22.46 5.71
C ALA A 192 -28.77 -21.61 4.44
N SER A 193 -28.64 -20.29 4.57
CA SER A 193 -28.65 -19.36 3.46
C SER A 193 -27.52 -19.68 2.46
N VAL A 194 -26.30 -19.92 2.96
CA VAL A 194 -25.15 -20.29 2.11
C VAL A 194 -25.41 -21.61 1.39
N LYS A 195 -25.97 -22.63 2.07
CA LYS A 195 -26.26 -23.93 1.47
C LYS A 195 -27.26 -23.82 0.32
N ILE A 196 -28.31 -23.02 0.51
CA ILE A 196 -29.35 -22.79 -0.51
C ILE A 196 -28.77 -22.04 -1.72
N MET A 197 -28.04 -20.94 -1.47
CA MET A 197 -27.52 -20.08 -2.54
C MET A 197 -26.36 -20.71 -3.32
N ALA A 198 -25.50 -21.48 -2.67
CA ALA A 198 -24.37 -22.15 -3.30
C ALA A 198 -24.81 -23.41 -4.08
N GLY A 199 -25.94 -24.03 -3.70
CA GLY A 199 -26.47 -25.21 -4.39
C GLY A 199 -25.42 -26.31 -4.55
N THR A 200 -25.16 -26.71 -5.80
CA THR A 200 -24.16 -27.74 -6.14
C THR A 200 -22.71 -27.35 -5.80
N ASP A 201 -22.40 -26.06 -5.72
CA ASP A 201 -21.06 -25.55 -5.37
C ASP A 201 -20.79 -25.56 -3.85
N TYR A 202 -21.82 -25.85 -3.00
CA TYR A 202 -21.70 -25.83 -1.56
C TYR A 202 -20.58 -26.72 -1.00
N PRO A 203 -20.42 -28.00 -1.41
CA PRO A 203 -19.34 -28.84 -0.90
C PRO A 203 -17.94 -28.29 -1.22
N ALA A 204 -17.75 -27.76 -2.43
CA ALA A 204 -16.49 -27.16 -2.84
C ALA A 204 -16.17 -25.88 -2.05
N PHE A 205 -17.18 -25.05 -1.79
CA PHE A 205 -17.04 -23.88 -0.93
C PHE A 205 -16.71 -24.28 0.51
N MET A 206 -17.40 -25.27 1.08
CA MET A 206 -17.15 -25.74 2.45
C MET A 206 -15.73 -26.27 2.65
N LYS A 207 -15.19 -26.99 1.66
CA LYS A 207 -13.78 -27.43 1.69
C LYS A 207 -12.81 -26.25 1.79
N LYS A 208 -13.04 -25.17 1.00
CA LYS A 208 -12.24 -23.93 1.08
C LYS A 208 -12.42 -23.26 2.44
N TRP A 209 -13.65 -23.16 2.93
CA TRP A 209 -13.96 -22.54 4.21
C TRP A 209 -13.22 -23.22 5.37
N GLU A 210 -13.23 -24.55 5.43
CA GLU A 210 -12.49 -25.30 6.46
C GLU A 210 -10.97 -25.07 6.34
N THR A 211 -10.43 -25.02 5.12
CA THR A 211 -9.02 -24.71 4.90
C THR A 211 -8.66 -23.31 5.42
N TRP A 212 -9.47 -22.29 5.13
CA TRP A 212 -9.27 -20.93 5.64
C TRP A 212 -9.36 -20.86 7.17
N LYS A 213 -10.31 -21.56 7.78
CA LYS A 213 -10.42 -21.65 9.25
C LYS A 213 -9.16 -22.25 9.88
N GLN A 214 -8.61 -23.30 9.29
CA GLN A 214 -7.38 -23.92 9.77
C GLN A 214 -6.18 -22.94 9.64
N GLN A 215 -6.01 -22.31 8.49
CA GLN A 215 -4.96 -21.32 8.26
C GLN A 215 -5.07 -20.16 9.25
N TRP A 216 -6.26 -19.66 9.49
CA TRP A 216 -6.50 -18.58 10.44
C TRP A 216 -6.16 -18.97 11.87
N LYS A 217 -6.54 -20.19 12.30
CA LYS A 217 -6.14 -20.73 13.62
C LYS A 217 -4.63 -20.83 13.76
N GLN A 218 -3.93 -21.33 12.75
CA GLN A 218 -2.48 -21.44 12.76
C GLN A 218 -1.83 -20.06 12.87
N HIS A 219 -2.22 -19.11 12.03
CA HIS A 219 -1.71 -17.74 12.06
C HIS A 219 -1.95 -17.06 13.42
N SER A 220 -3.13 -17.22 14.01
CA SER A 220 -3.45 -16.68 15.33
C SER A 220 -2.57 -17.30 16.44
N LEU A 221 -2.25 -18.60 16.36
CA LEU A 221 -1.34 -19.26 17.28
C LEU A 221 0.10 -18.79 17.13
N GLU A 222 0.56 -18.55 15.89
CA GLU A 222 1.88 -18.01 15.59
C GLU A 222 2.04 -16.57 16.10
N GLN A 223 1.04 -15.71 15.89
CA GLN A 223 1.02 -14.37 16.43
C GLN A 223 1.14 -14.36 17.96
N LYS A 224 0.33 -15.16 18.67
CA LYS A 224 0.40 -15.28 20.13
C LYS A 224 1.77 -15.77 20.61
N LYS A 225 2.42 -16.69 19.88
CA LYS A 225 3.78 -17.14 20.19
C LYS A 225 4.81 -16.01 19.99
N THR A 226 4.67 -15.24 18.93
CA THR A 226 5.57 -14.11 18.64
C THR A 226 5.44 -12.99 19.67
N GLU A 227 4.21 -12.61 20.03
CA GLU A 227 3.93 -11.62 21.08
C GLU A 227 4.48 -12.08 22.44
N ASN A 228 4.28 -13.35 22.82
CA ASN A 228 4.81 -13.90 24.05
C ASN A 228 6.33 -13.91 24.07
N ASN A 229 7.00 -14.20 22.95
CA ASN A 229 8.45 -14.15 22.84
C ASN A 229 9.00 -12.71 22.90
N GLN A 230 8.32 -11.74 22.32
CA GLN A 230 8.68 -10.33 22.42
C GLN A 230 8.54 -9.82 23.86
N TYR A 231 7.44 -10.15 24.52
CA TYR A 231 7.22 -9.84 25.93
C TYR A 231 8.31 -10.42 26.82
N LYS A 232 8.67 -11.70 26.65
CA LYS A 232 9.76 -12.34 27.39
C LYS A 232 11.12 -11.65 27.16
N LYS A 233 11.42 -11.26 25.90
CA LYS A 233 12.65 -10.54 25.56
C LYS A 233 12.70 -9.14 26.21
N GLN A 234 11.58 -8.43 26.24
CA GLN A 234 11.49 -7.11 26.88
C GLN A 234 11.67 -7.22 28.39
N LYS A 235 11.00 -8.17 29.06
CA LYS A 235 11.15 -8.41 30.49
C LYS A 235 12.58 -8.81 30.87
N LEU A 236 13.21 -9.66 30.06
CA LEU A 236 14.60 -10.04 30.28
C LEU A 236 15.58 -8.86 30.16
N LYS A 237 15.31 -7.94 29.20
CA LYS A 237 16.10 -6.70 29.10
C LYS A 237 15.89 -5.78 30.30
N GLN A 238 14.68 -5.69 30.81
CA GLN A 238 14.36 -4.90 32.00
C GLN A 238 15.07 -5.47 33.23
N TRP A 239 14.96 -6.76 33.51
CA TRP A 239 15.66 -7.42 34.62
C TRP A 239 17.19 -7.26 34.55
N LYS A 240 17.79 -7.38 33.38
CA LYS A 240 19.22 -7.13 33.19
C LYS A 240 19.62 -5.69 33.51
N ARG A 241 18.75 -4.70 33.27
CA ARG A 241 19.01 -3.30 33.63
C ARG A 241 18.89 -3.08 35.15
N GLU A 242 17.86 -3.66 35.76
CA GLU A 242 17.62 -3.58 37.20
C GLU A 242 18.77 -4.24 37.97
N TYR A 243 19.17 -5.45 37.58
CA TYR A 243 20.30 -6.16 38.20
C TYR A 243 21.64 -5.39 38.13
N ARG A 244 21.89 -4.72 37.00
CA ARG A 244 23.12 -3.89 36.90
C ARG A 244 23.11 -2.68 37.84
N LYS A 245 21.92 -2.08 38.04
CA LYS A 245 21.78 -0.94 38.97
C LYS A 245 21.90 -1.32 40.43
N GLU A 246 21.60 -2.57 40.79
CA GLU A 246 21.74 -3.09 42.14
C GLU A 246 23.21 -3.50 42.46
N MET A 247 24.05 -3.64 41.44
CA MET A 247 25.46 -4.04 41.59
C MET A 247 26.43 -2.85 41.48
N GLU A 248 25.93 -1.64 41.15
CA GLU A 248 26.67 -0.35 41.24
C GLU A 248 26.39 0.33 42.57
#